data_95c2025268717999fc2ae2d0ef7d4fa9
#
_entry.id   95c2025268717999fc2ae2d0ef7d4fa9
#
_cell.length_a   1.000
_cell.length_b   1.000
_cell.length_c   1.000
_cell.angle_alpha   90.00
_cell.angle_beta   90.00
_cell.angle_gamma   90.00
#
_symmetry.space_group_name_H-M   'P 1'
#
loop_
_entity.id
_entity.type
_entity.pdbx_description
1 polymer ?
#
loop_
_entity_poly.entity_id
_entity_poly.type
_entity_poly.pdbx_seq_one_letter_code
_entity_poly.pdbx_strand_id
1 'polypeptide(L)'
;MSNIIFQTGVAIVLYILAVGFSGCSESQLSVKDSTVQVYAVVGSRMITEVDLEREYARRELLGLAKLAEEETLEELIERAALVEYARDLGLGDDPVVAHRMDSLLIHALRQRSQGSDPALEQVSEETVAAAYLERLDNFTSPGATRLAVLFIEVSNKLSHSQQNEAEERLREAVSLLESEGLSASQGFGRIASEYSDEQLSRYRGGDVGWIPDPMTNHRLPSVVLEAGRGLDVGATSDVITLENGCWIVMKTGSRPSTVRPLESVDDLIRNELIARKQAVRQTAHLADALSAVTIQRILADSDDS
;
A
#
# COMPACT_ATOMS: atom_id res chain seq x y z
N MET A 1 10.88 -63.81 27.46
CA MET A 1 12.09 -64.24 26.76
C MET A 1 11.71 -64.42 25.31
N SER A 2 11.81 -63.41 24.50
CA SER A 2 11.62 -63.53 23.04
C SER A 2 12.80 -62.87 22.35
N ASN A 3 13.57 -63.72 21.68
CA ASN A 3 14.73 -63.34 20.90
C ASN A 3 14.27 -62.50 19.69
N ILE A 4 14.67 -61.26 19.61
CA ILE A 4 14.62 -60.42 18.43
C ILE A 4 15.91 -60.64 17.67
N ILE A 5 15.81 -61.33 16.55
CA ILE A 5 16.91 -61.57 15.61
C ILE A 5 17.06 -60.31 14.76
N PHE A 6 18.18 -59.62 14.95
CA PHE A 6 18.63 -58.53 14.03
C PHE A 6 18.97 -59.16 12.67
N GLN A 7 18.16 -58.87 11.63
CA GLN A 7 18.51 -59.14 10.26
C GLN A 7 19.05 -57.85 9.62
N THR A 8 20.31 -57.94 9.29
CA THR A 8 21.08 -56.96 8.50
C THR A 8 20.40 -56.66 7.18
N GLY A 9 20.36 -55.35 6.84
CA GLY A 9 19.70 -54.79 5.65
C GLY A 9 20.02 -55.47 4.34
N VAL A 10 18.96 -55.84 3.64
CA VAL A 10 19.03 -56.37 2.28
C VAL A 10 18.89 -55.20 1.30
N ALA A 11 20.00 -54.89 0.61
CA ALA A 11 19.97 -53.94 -0.52
C ALA A 11 19.25 -54.59 -1.71
N ILE A 12 18.05 -54.12 -2.03
CA ILE A 12 17.33 -54.55 -3.23
C ILE A 12 17.83 -53.71 -4.42
N VAL A 13 18.61 -54.39 -5.27
CA VAL A 13 19.05 -53.84 -6.57
C VAL A 13 17.96 -54.13 -7.61
N LEU A 14 17.26 -53.08 -8.04
CA LEU A 14 16.32 -53.21 -9.15
C LEU A 14 17.09 -53.09 -10.48
N TYR A 15 17.20 -54.19 -11.24
CA TYR A 15 17.74 -54.23 -12.59
C TYR A 15 16.67 -53.75 -13.60
N ILE A 16 16.88 -52.59 -14.20
CA ILE A 16 16.10 -52.17 -15.36
C ILE A 16 16.86 -52.55 -16.63
N LEU A 17 16.33 -53.49 -17.41
CA LEU A 17 16.82 -53.86 -18.72
C LEU A 17 16.63 -52.69 -19.70
N ALA A 18 17.74 -52.05 -20.10
CA ALA A 18 17.76 -51.10 -21.19
C ALA A 18 17.90 -51.82 -22.52
N VAL A 19 16.88 -51.69 -23.37
CA VAL A 19 16.94 -52.10 -24.79
C VAL A 19 17.66 -50.96 -25.53
N GLY A 20 18.77 -51.33 -26.17
CA GLY A 20 19.66 -50.42 -26.87
C GLY A 20 19.03 -49.84 -28.15
N PHE A 21 19.28 -48.55 -28.35
CA PHE A 21 19.27 -47.90 -29.65
C PHE A 21 20.62 -47.19 -29.84
N SER A 22 21.37 -47.64 -30.84
CA SER A 22 22.67 -47.06 -31.21
C SER A 22 22.50 -45.71 -31.88
N GLY A 23 23.31 -44.74 -31.48
CA GLY A 23 23.56 -43.57 -32.30
C GLY A 23 24.07 -42.35 -31.57
N CYS A 24 25.39 -42.19 -31.53
CA CYS A 24 26.21 -40.96 -31.46
C CYS A 24 26.20 -40.00 -30.28
N SER A 25 27.40 -39.89 -29.78
CA SER A 25 28.10 -38.77 -29.14
C SER A 25 28.03 -38.69 -27.61
N GLU A 26 29.13 -39.16 -27.02
CA GLU A 26 29.52 -39.09 -25.62
C GLU A 26 29.70 -37.62 -25.19
N SER A 27 28.80 -37.19 -24.31
CA SER A 27 29.15 -36.28 -23.25
C SER A 27 28.84 -37.00 -21.93
N GLN A 28 29.89 -37.47 -21.27
CA GLN A 28 29.80 -38.11 -19.95
C GLN A 28 29.30 -37.11 -18.92
N LEU A 29 27.98 -37.04 -18.72
CA LEU A 29 27.40 -36.56 -17.49
C LEU A 29 27.51 -37.71 -16.48
N SER A 30 28.47 -37.61 -15.57
CA SER A 30 28.58 -38.48 -14.41
C SER A 30 27.31 -38.27 -13.56
N VAL A 31 26.28 -39.05 -13.80
CA VAL A 31 25.17 -39.23 -12.87
C VAL A 31 25.77 -39.97 -11.67
N LYS A 32 26.01 -39.24 -10.59
CA LYS A 32 26.24 -39.81 -9.27
C LYS A 32 24.99 -40.62 -8.94
N ASP A 33 25.09 -41.92 -9.00
CA ASP A 33 24.07 -42.90 -8.60
C ASP A 33 23.89 -42.74 -7.09
N SER A 34 23.01 -41.82 -6.69
CA SER A 34 22.60 -41.65 -5.29
C SER A 34 21.56 -42.71 -5.01
N THR A 35 22.01 -43.90 -4.59
CA THR A 35 21.11 -44.93 -4.02
C THR A 35 20.50 -44.33 -2.74
N VAL A 36 19.25 -43.86 -2.83
CA VAL A 36 18.53 -43.33 -1.67
C VAL A 36 18.29 -44.51 -0.71
N GLN A 37 18.85 -44.39 0.51
CA GLN A 37 18.68 -45.42 1.53
C GLN A 37 17.21 -45.44 1.98
N VAL A 38 16.58 -46.62 1.92
CA VAL A 38 15.22 -46.87 2.39
C VAL A 38 15.29 -47.53 3.75
N TYR A 39 14.66 -46.91 4.74
CA TYR A 39 14.61 -47.38 6.13
C TYR A 39 13.39 -48.24 6.43
N ALA A 40 12.23 -47.91 5.84
CA ALA A 40 11.00 -48.65 6.04
C ALA A 40 10.05 -48.51 4.83
N VAL A 41 9.13 -49.46 4.69
CA VAL A 41 8.04 -49.39 3.73
C VAL A 41 6.72 -49.60 4.47
N VAL A 42 5.82 -48.62 4.36
CA VAL A 42 4.50 -48.60 5.03
C VAL A 42 3.42 -48.48 3.96
N GLY A 43 2.69 -49.57 3.70
CA GLY A 43 1.76 -49.62 2.57
C GLY A 43 2.48 -49.37 1.23
N SER A 44 2.07 -48.32 0.52
CA SER A 44 2.70 -47.90 -0.73
C SER A 44 3.85 -46.89 -0.54
N ARG A 45 4.07 -46.38 0.70
CA ARG A 45 5.03 -45.34 0.99
C ARG A 45 6.37 -45.89 1.46
N MET A 46 7.47 -45.41 0.86
CA MET A 46 8.83 -45.64 1.34
C MET A 46 9.24 -44.50 2.25
N ILE A 47 9.85 -44.82 3.39
CA ILE A 47 10.49 -43.90 4.29
C ILE A 47 11.99 -43.95 4.03
N THR A 48 12.56 -42.81 3.65
CA THR A 48 13.93 -42.69 3.17
C THR A 48 14.78 -41.79 4.08
N GLU A 49 16.09 -41.75 3.84
CA GLU A 49 17.01 -40.83 4.47
C GLU A 49 16.52 -39.37 4.35
N VAL A 50 15.98 -39.01 3.18
CA VAL A 50 15.45 -37.66 2.95
C VAL A 50 14.27 -37.32 3.88
N ASP A 51 13.45 -38.31 4.25
CA ASP A 51 12.32 -38.10 5.18
C ASP A 51 12.83 -37.86 6.61
N LEU A 52 13.89 -38.59 7.03
CA LEU A 52 14.56 -38.36 8.32
C LEU A 52 15.20 -36.98 8.38
N GLU A 53 15.97 -36.61 7.35
CA GLU A 53 16.59 -35.27 7.29
C GLU A 53 15.55 -34.13 7.34
N ARG A 54 14.43 -34.32 6.64
CA ARG A 54 13.32 -33.35 6.64
C ARG A 54 12.70 -33.22 8.02
N GLU A 55 12.55 -34.34 8.75
CA GLU A 55 12.01 -34.31 10.10
C GLU A 55 13.00 -33.64 11.08
N TYR A 56 14.29 -33.87 10.95
CA TYR A 56 15.30 -33.19 11.76
C TYR A 56 15.28 -31.67 11.51
N ALA A 57 15.24 -31.25 10.24
CA ALA A 57 15.14 -29.85 9.88
C ALA A 57 13.84 -29.20 10.41
N ARG A 58 12.71 -29.91 10.36
CA ARG A 58 11.44 -29.46 10.92
C ARG A 58 11.52 -29.26 12.44
N ARG A 59 12.12 -30.20 13.16
CA ARG A 59 12.30 -30.11 14.62
C ARG A 59 13.20 -28.97 15.02
N GLU A 60 14.29 -28.76 14.30
CA GLU A 60 15.21 -27.64 14.51
C GLU A 60 14.48 -26.29 14.31
N LEU A 61 13.72 -26.14 13.23
CA LEU A 61 12.93 -24.94 12.95
C LEU A 61 11.92 -24.61 14.07
N LEU A 62 11.35 -25.65 14.70
CA LEU A 62 10.38 -25.51 15.79
C LEU A 62 11.04 -25.39 17.16
N GLY A 63 12.35 -25.43 17.27
CA GLY A 63 13.08 -25.40 18.54
C GLY A 63 12.88 -26.66 19.38
N LEU A 64 12.49 -27.79 18.77
CA LEU A 64 12.30 -29.08 19.44
C LEU A 64 13.62 -29.83 19.55
N ALA A 65 13.75 -30.69 20.57
CA ALA A 65 14.92 -31.52 20.70
C ALA A 65 15.06 -32.49 19.52
N LYS A 66 16.31 -32.73 19.10
CA LYS A 66 16.62 -33.74 18.11
C LYS A 66 16.45 -35.12 18.79
N LEU A 67 15.65 -35.99 18.17
CA LEU A 67 15.48 -37.38 18.62
C LEU A 67 16.60 -38.28 18.07
N ALA A 68 16.76 -39.44 18.64
CA ALA A 68 17.58 -40.50 18.07
C ALA A 68 16.97 -40.94 16.72
N GLU A 69 17.81 -41.51 15.84
CA GLU A 69 17.39 -41.96 14.49
C GLU A 69 16.26 -42.98 14.57
N GLU A 70 16.38 -43.95 15.49
CA GLU A 70 15.38 -44.99 15.71
C GLU A 70 14.03 -44.41 16.16
N GLU A 71 14.04 -43.46 17.11
CA GLU A 71 12.83 -42.80 17.59
C GLU A 71 12.18 -41.95 16.46
N THR A 72 12.98 -41.27 15.64
CA THR A 72 12.50 -40.49 14.51
C THR A 72 11.89 -41.38 13.43
N LEU A 73 12.51 -42.54 13.17
CA LEU A 73 12.00 -43.53 12.23
C LEU A 73 10.65 -44.08 12.70
N GLU A 74 10.50 -44.43 13.97
CA GLU A 74 9.23 -44.93 14.52
C GLU A 74 8.12 -43.86 14.41
N GLU A 75 8.38 -42.60 14.73
CA GLU A 75 7.42 -41.52 14.52
C GLU A 75 6.99 -41.36 13.05
N LEU A 76 7.93 -41.53 12.11
CA LEU A 76 7.63 -41.46 10.68
C LEU A 76 6.81 -42.67 10.21
N ILE A 77 7.09 -43.87 10.76
CA ILE A 77 6.31 -45.09 10.48
C ILE A 77 4.88 -44.95 10.97
N GLU A 78 4.70 -44.52 12.25
CA GLU A 78 3.37 -44.29 12.80
C GLU A 78 2.57 -43.27 11.99
N ARG A 79 3.20 -42.15 11.63
CA ARG A 79 2.57 -41.17 10.78
C ARG A 79 2.17 -41.69 9.40
N ALA A 80 3.04 -42.46 8.78
CA ALA A 80 2.76 -43.08 7.48
C ALA A 80 1.59 -44.05 7.57
N ALA A 81 1.58 -44.90 8.60
CA ALA A 81 0.49 -45.86 8.84
C ALA A 81 -0.86 -45.18 9.05
N LEU A 82 -0.90 -44.09 9.82
CA LEU A 82 -2.12 -43.29 10.03
C LEU A 82 -2.63 -42.68 8.71
N VAL A 83 -1.73 -42.18 7.85
CA VAL A 83 -2.09 -41.61 6.56
C VAL A 83 -2.64 -42.67 5.61
N GLU A 84 -2.00 -43.86 5.53
CA GLU A 84 -2.50 -44.94 4.70
C GLU A 84 -3.87 -45.43 5.19
N TYR A 85 -4.04 -45.62 6.50
CA TYR A 85 -5.33 -46.02 7.06
C TYR A 85 -6.43 -44.97 6.80
N ALA A 86 -6.10 -43.67 6.90
CA ALA A 86 -7.06 -42.60 6.55
C ALA A 86 -7.47 -42.63 5.07
N ARG A 87 -6.54 -42.97 4.16
CA ARG A 87 -6.85 -43.19 2.73
C ARG A 87 -7.76 -44.38 2.51
N ASP A 88 -7.49 -45.50 3.17
CA ASP A 88 -8.33 -46.71 3.11
C ASP A 88 -9.76 -46.44 3.60
N LEU A 89 -9.93 -45.50 4.55
CA LEU A 89 -11.24 -45.04 5.01
C LEU A 89 -11.91 -44.03 4.05
N GLY A 90 -11.28 -43.68 2.94
CA GLY A 90 -11.83 -42.75 1.96
C GLY A 90 -11.73 -41.26 2.36
N LEU A 91 -10.99 -40.94 3.43
CA LEU A 91 -10.85 -39.56 3.88
C LEU A 91 -10.10 -38.67 2.87
N GLY A 92 -9.34 -39.27 1.96
CA GLY A 92 -8.70 -38.56 0.85
C GLY A 92 -9.68 -37.91 -0.11
N ASP A 93 -10.87 -38.52 -0.28
CA ASP A 93 -11.94 -38.07 -1.17
C ASP A 93 -13.00 -37.23 -0.43
N ASP A 94 -12.86 -37.04 0.89
CA ASP A 94 -13.74 -36.16 1.65
C ASP A 94 -13.64 -34.71 1.15
N PRO A 95 -14.77 -34.07 0.78
CA PRO A 95 -14.75 -32.71 0.19
C PRO A 95 -14.06 -31.66 1.06
N VAL A 96 -14.11 -31.80 2.39
CA VAL A 96 -13.47 -30.86 3.32
C VAL A 96 -11.96 -31.06 3.32
N VAL A 97 -11.50 -32.32 3.28
CA VAL A 97 -10.08 -32.67 3.17
C VAL A 97 -9.52 -32.20 1.84
N ALA A 98 -10.22 -32.52 0.72
CA ALA A 98 -9.84 -32.11 -0.62
C ALA A 98 -9.68 -30.56 -0.70
N HIS A 99 -10.65 -29.80 -0.21
CA HIS A 99 -10.56 -28.34 -0.21
C HIS A 99 -9.36 -27.81 0.62
N ARG A 100 -9.03 -28.45 1.74
CA ARG A 100 -7.83 -28.09 2.54
C ARG A 100 -6.55 -28.41 1.79
N MET A 101 -6.50 -29.53 1.09
CA MET A 101 -5.36 -29.91 0.26
C MET A 101 -5.14 -28.92 -0.88
N ASP A 102 -6.21 -28.52 -1.58
CA ASP A 102 -6.14 -27.49 -2.62
C ASP A 102 -5.59 -26.17 -2.07
N SER A 103 -6.06 -25.76 -0.89
CA SER A 103 -5.58 -24.55 -0.20
C SER A 103 -4.09 -24.63 0.12
N LEU A 104 -3.60 -25.80 0.57
CA LEU A 104 -2.17 -26.03 0.86
C LEU A 104 -1.34 -26.01 -0.43
N LEU A 105 -1.84 -26.61 -1.51
CA LEU A 105 -1.16 -26.60 -2.82
C LEU A 105 -1.05 -25.18 -3.38
N ILE A 106 -2.13 -24.41 -3.32
CA ILE A 106 -2.13 -23.00 -3.72
C ILE A 106 -1.15 -22.18 -2.86
N HIS A 107 -1.14 -22.41 -1.57
CA HIS A 107 -0.20 -21.74 -0.68
C HIS A 107 1.26 -22.08 -0.99
N ALA A 108 1.57 -23.36 -1.18
CA ALA A 108 2.91 -23.82 -1.54
C ALA A 108 3.36 -23.28 -2.91
N LEU A 109 2.46 -23.24 -3.89
CA LEU A 109 2.72 -22.64 -5.20
C LEU A 109 3.05 -21.14 -5.05
N ARG A 110 2.27 -20.41 -4.27
CA ARG A 110 2.52 -18.99 -4.01
C ARG A 110 3.86 -18.77 -3.29
N GLN A 111 4.17 -19.56 -2.27
CA GLN A 111 5.47 -19.49 -1.59
C GLN A 111 6.64 -19.78 -2.53
N ARG A 112 6.50 -20.80 -3.40
CA ARG A 112 7.53 -21.15 -4.37
C ARG A 112 7.72 -20.05 -5.42
N SER A 113 6.66 -19.40 -5.83
CA SER A 113 6.69 -18.26 -6.75
C SER A 113 7.15 -16.96 -6.10
N GLN A 114 6.91 -16.81 -4.79
CA GLN A 114 7.41 -15.70 -3.98
C GLN A 114 8.82 -15.97 -3.43
N GLY A 115 9.32 -17.22 -3.60
CA GLY A 115 10.61 -17.65 -3.10
C GLY A 115 11.67 -16.61 -3.39
N SER A 116 12.46 -16.32 -2.39
CA SER A 116 13.52 -15.31 -2.26
C SER A 116 14.26 -15.05 -3.56
N ASP A 117 13.64 -14.28 -4.44
CA ASP A 117 14.35 -13.66 -5.52
C ASP A 117 14.88 -12.33 -4.94
N PRO A 118 16.17 -12.25 -4.58
CA PRO A 118 16.76 -11.04 -4.00
C PRO A 118 16.56 -9.82 -4.91
N ALA A 119 16.33 -10.06 -6.22
CA ALA A 119 16.07 -9.01 -7.19
C ALA A 119 14.67 -8.35 -7.01
N LEU A 120 13.73 -9.02 -6.34
CA LEU A 120 12.41 -8.44 -6.05
C LEU A 120 12.45 -7.51 -4.83
N GLU A 121 13.30 -7.83 -3.86
CA GLU A 121 13.47 -7.00 -2.66
C GLU A 121 14.39 -5.80 -2.91
N GLN A 122 15.21 -5.87 -3.97
CA GLN A 122 16.09 -4.78 -4.34
C GLN A 122 15.37 -3.79 -5.28
N VAL A 123 15.05 -2.64 -4.73
CA VAL A 123 14.66 -1.45 -5.48
C VAL A 123 15.86 -0.51 -5.44
N SER A 124 16.40 -0.15 -6.62
CA SER A 124 17.53 0.76 -6.68
C SER A 124 17.17 2.16 -6.21
N GLU A 125 18.12 2.88 -5.64
CA GLU A 125 17.96 4.27 -5.23
C GLU A 125 17.47 5.17 -6.37
N GLU A 126 17.94 4.91 -7.58
CA GLU A 126 17.49 5.62 -8.79
C GLU A 126 16.00 5.42 -9.06
N THR A 127 15.48 4.20 -8.85
CA THR A 127 14.06 3.89 -9.04
C THR A 127 13.22 4.58 -7.98
N VAL A 128 13.69 4.63 -6.73
CA VAL A 128 13.03 5.34 -5.63
C VAL A 128 13.00 6.84 -5.90
N ALA A 129 14.15 7.40 -6.30
CA ALA A 129 14.24 8.82 -6.63
C ALA A 129 13.34 9.21 -7.82
N ALA A 130 13.30 8.38 -8.85
CA ALA A 130 12.40 8.60 -9.99
C ALA A 130 10.92 8.58 -9.57
N ALA A 131 10.51 7.59 -8.76
CA ALA A 131 9.14 7.49 -8.25
C ALA A 131 8.77 8.64 -7.31
N TYR A 132 9.73 9.16 -6.54
CA TYR A 132 9.54 10.36 -5.73
C TYR A 132 9.29 11.59 -6.60
N LEU A 133 10.11 11.81 -7.61
CA LEU A 133 9.99 12.97 -8.53
C LEU A 133 8.67 12.91 -9.34
N GLU A 134 8.29 11.71 -9.81
CA GLU A 134 7.03 11.51 -10.52
C GLU A 134 5.80 11.91 -9.69
N ARG A 135 5.91 11.78 -8.36
CA ARG A 135 4.80 12.01 -7.41
C ARG A 135 5.09 13.13 -6.41
N LEU A 136 5.94 14.08 -6.78
CA LEU A 136 6.39 15.16 -5.88
C LEU A 136 5.21 15.93 -5.27
N ASP A 137 4.13 16.11 -6.03
CA ASP A 137 2.91 16.77 -5.57
C ASP A 137 2.27 16.05 -4.37
N ASN A 138 2.36 14.71 -4.30
CA ASN A 138 1.84 13.93 -3.18
C ASN A 138 2.65 14.14 -1.88
N PHE A 139 3.88 14.57 -2.02
CA PHE A 139 4.79 14.86 -0.92
C PHE A 139 4.91 16.36 -0.62
N THR A 140 4.18 17.18 -1.38
CA THR A 140 4.16 18.63 -1.23
C THR A 140 2.92 19.06 -0.45
N SER A 141 3.15 19.67 0.71
CA SER A 141 2.11 20.41 1.42
C SER A 141 2.01 21.78 0.82
N PRO A 142 0.86 22.16 0.24
CA PRO A 142 0.74 23.49 -0.38
C PRO A 142 0.94 24.61 0.64
N GLY A 143 1.48 25.71 0.19
CA GLY A 143 1.50 26.94 0.95
C GLY A 143 0.08 27.40 1.29
N ALA A 144 -0.07 28.24 2.28
CA ALA A 144 -1.37 28.78 2.66
C ALA A 144 -1.25 30.23 3.12
N THR A 145 -2.25 31.02 2.74
CA THR A 145 -2.39 32.42 3.17
C THR A 145 -3.60 32.53 4.10
N ARG A 146 -3.45 33.20 5.22
CA ARG A 146 -4.58 33.54 6.10
C ARG A 146 -5.00 34.95 5.83
N LEU A 147 -6.28 35.14 5.56
CA LEU A 147 -6.85 36.44 5.22
C LEU A 147 -7.93 36.84 6.22
N ALA A 148 -8.08 38.16 6.41
CA ALA A 148 -9.25 38.77 7.00
C ALA A 148 -9.85 39.73 5.99
N VAL A 149 -11.17 39.85 5.95
CA VAL A 149 -11.89 40.69 4.99
C VAL A 149 -12.87 41.64 5.64
N LEU A 150 -13.01 42.81 5.06
CA LEU A 150 -14.11 43.75 5.25
C LEU A 150 -14.91 43.81 3.96
N PHE A 151 -16.21 43.75 4.05
CA PHE A 151 -17.11 43.83 2.90
C PHE A 151 -18.29 44.74 3.20
N ILE A 152 -18.55 45.69 2.33
CA ILE A 152 -19.77 46.48 2.36
C ILE A 152 -20.57 46.12 1.12
N GLU A 153 -21.76 45.59 1.33
CA GLU A 153 -22.68 45.20 0.23
C GLU A 153 -23.23 46.43 -0.46
N VAL A 154 -23.14 46.41 -1.80
CA VAL A 154 -23.73 47.45 -2.64
C VAL A 154 -24.62 46.77 -3.67
N SER A 155 -25.90 47.07 -3.65
CA SER A 155 -26.84 46.50 -4.60
C SER A 155 -26.60 47.02 -6.01
N ASN A 156 -26.61 46.14 -7.03
CA ASN A 156 -26.44 46.48 -8.45
C ASN A 156 -27.48 47.50 -8.99
N LYS A 157 -28.45 47.88 -8.18
CA LYS A 157 -29.46 48.89 -8.51
C LYS A 157 -29.13 50.30 -8.03
N LEU A 158 -27.98 50.44 -7.32
CA LEU A 158 -27.61 51.69 -6.68
C LEU A 158 -26.85 52.59 -7.66
N SER A 159 -27.02 53.92 -7.40
CA SER A 159 -26.31 54.93 -8.19
C SER A 159 -24.81 54.96 -7.89
N HIS A 160 -24.01 55.47 -8.81
CA HIS A 160 -22.57 55.73 -8.57
C HIS A 160 -22.30 56.47 -7.25
N SER A 161 -23.26 57.30 -6.78
CA SER A 161 -23.16 58.00 -5.51
C SER A 161 -23.07 57.02 -4.29
N GLN A 162 -23.84 55.92 -4.31
CA GLN A 162 -23.88 54.96 -3.20
C GLN A 162 -22.65 54.02 -3.22
N GLN A 163 -22.08 53.76 -4.39
CA GLN A 163 -20.79 53.05 -4.46
C GLN A 163 -19.69 53.92 -3.87
N ASN A 164 -19.63 55.21 -4.21
CA ASN A 164 -18.67 56.14 -3.67
C ASN A 164 -18.81 56.28 -2.12
N GLU A 165 -20.04 56.24 -1.61
CA GLU A 165 -20.28 56.29 -0.16
C GLU A 165 -19.79 55.02 0.54
N ALA A 166 -19.98 53.82 -0.06
CA ALA A 166 -19.45 52.56 0.49
C ALA A 166 -17.91 52.54 0.48
N GLU A 167 -17.30 53.02 -0.60
CA GLU A 167 -15.84 53.18 -0.65
C GLU A 167 -15.30 54.14 0.41
N GLU A 168 -15.96 55.24 0.57
CA GLU A 168 -15.56 56.25 1.58
C GLU A 168 -15.67 55.70 3.02
N ARG A 169 -16.74 54.99 3.32
CA ARG A 169 -16.92 54.27 4.61
C ARG A 169 -15.81 53.27 4.86
N LEU A 170 -15.38 52.48 3.82
CA LEU A 170 -14.26 51.57 3.98
C LEU A 170 -12.91 52.28 4.18
N ARG A 171 -12.66 53.39 3.43
CA ARG A 171 -11.45 54.20 3.62
C ARG A 171 -11.41 54.80 5.01
N GLU A 172 -12.53 55.32 5.50
CA GLU A 172 -12.66 55.85 6.84
C GLU A 172 -12.41 54.77 7.90
N ALA A 173 -12.97 53.58 7.73
CA ALA A 173 -12.73 52.44 8.58
C ALA A 173 -11.24 52.03 8.63
N VAL A 174 -10.54 52.04 7.52
CA VAL A 174 -9.09 51.75 7.46
C VAL A 174 -8.27 52.90 8.10
N SER A 175 -8.63 54.14 7.88
CA SER A 175 -7.92 55.25 8.49
C SER A 175 -7.98 55.24 10.04
N LEU A 176 -9.03 54.68 10.60
CA LEU A 176 -9.16 54.44 12.04
C LEU A 176 -8.14 53.42 12.55
N LEU A 177 -7.73 52.44 11.74
CA LEU A 177 -6.68 51.50 12.10
C LEU A 177 -5.34 52.15 12.36
N GLU A 178 -5.00 53.13 11.52
CA GLU A 178 -3.72 53.85 11.61
C GLU A 178 -3.67 54.80 12.81
N SER A 179 -4.83 55.35 13.19
CA SER A 179 -4.91 56.39 14.26
C SER A 179 -4.91 55.86 15.69
N GLU A 180 -5.33 54.60 15.91
CA GLU A 180 -5.54 54.07 17.27
C GLU A 180 -4.34 53.30 17.85
N GLY A 181 -3.23 53.16 17.14
CA GLY A 181 -2.02 52.49 17.66
C GLY A 181 -2.21 51.03 18.03
N LEU A 182 -3.31 50.41 17.58
CA LEU A 182 -3.60 48.97 17.72
C LEU A 182 -2.77 48.19 16.73
N SER A 183 -2.44 46.94 17.08
CA SER A 183 -1.89 46.04 16.05
C SER A 183 -2.90 45.91 14.89
N ALA A 184 -2.39 45.87 13.66
CA ALA A 184 -3.24 45.81 12.47
C ALA A 184 -4.34 44.71 12.58
N SER A 185 -4.01 43.54 13.14
CA SER A 185 -4.96 42.45 13.32
C SER A 185 -6.05 42.73 14.39
N GLN A 186 -5.72 43.41 15.48
CA GLN A 186 -6.69 43.72 16.52
C GLN A 186 -7.64 44.84 16.08
N GLY A 187 -7.10 45.89 15.46
CA GLY A 187 -7.89 46.96 14.90
C GLY A 187 -8.81 46.51 13.79
N PHE A 188 -8.29 45.73 12.86
CA PHE A 188 -9.09 45.16 11.74
C PHE A 188 -10.25 44.31 12.24
N GLY A 189 -10.01 43.49 13.30
CA GLY A 189 -11.06 42.63 13.86
C GLY A 189 -12.22 43.43 14.47
N ARG A 190 -11.94 44.55 15.11
CA ARG A 190 -12.97 45.46 15.66
C ARG A 190 -13.79 46.08 14.52
N ILE A 191 -13.10 46.61 13.52
CA ILE A 191 -13.74 47.25 12.37
C ILE A 191 -14.57 46.26 11.58
N ALA A 192 -14.09 45.02 11.41
CA ALA A 192 -14.85 43.98 10.75
C ALA A 192 -16.18 43.70 11.46
N SER A 193 -16.18 43.69 12.80
CA SER A 193 -17.40 43.42 13.57
C SER A 193 -18.39 44.58 13.46
N GLU A 194 -17.91 45.80 13.28
CA GLU A 194 -18.73 47.03 13.27
C GLU A 194 -19.22 47.36 11.86
N TYR A 195 -18.34 47.26 10.85
CA TYR A 195 -18.60 47.81 9.50
C TYR A 195 -18.85 46.72 8.42
N SER A 196 -18.47 45.47 8.66
CA SER A 196 -18.56 44.44 7.60
C SER A 196 -19.95 43.83 7.49
N ASP A 197 -20.42 43.70 6.27
CA ASP A 197 -21.65 42.95 5.90
C ASP A 197 -21.36 41.46 5.61
N GLU A 198 -20.07 41.03 5.62
CA GLU A 198 -19.72 39.62 5.43
C GLU A 198 -20.05 38.80 6.67
N GLN A 199 -21.20 38.11 6.63
CA GLN A 199 -21.82 37.48 7.81
C GLN A 199 -20.99 36.37 8.45
N LEU A 200 -20.21 35.62 7.67
CA LEU A 200 -19.50 34.45 8.15
C LEU A 200 -18.19 34.79 8.89
N SER A 201 -17.59 35.94 8.61
CA SER A 201 -16.33 36.37 9.21
C SER A 201 -16.41 37.58 10.11
N ARG A 202 -17.43 38.45 9.95
CA ARG A 202 -17.51 39.73 10.71
C ARG A 202 -17.31 39.56 12.22
N TYR A 203 -17.99 38.58 12.84
CA TYR A 203 -17.90 38.32 14.28
C TYR A 203 -16.66 37.53 14.72
N ARG A 204 -15.84 37.14 13.73
CA ARG A 204 -14.51 36.55 13.95
C ARG A 204 -13.39 37.52 13.56
N GLY A 205 -13.67 38.82 13.60
CA GLY A 205 -12.71 39.83 13.21
C GLY A 205 -12.37 39.86 11.72
N GLY A 206 -13.31 39.45 10.86
CA GLY A 206 -13.11 39.34 9.43
C GLY A 206 -12.33 38.08 9.00
N ASP A 207 -11.90 37.23 9.93
CA ASP A 207 -11.02 36.07 9.65
C ASP A 207 -11.71 35.04 8.77
N VAL A 208 -11.15 34.80 7.60
CA VAL A 208 -11.59 33.82 6.62
C VAL A 208 -10.93 32.45 6.82
N GLY A 209 -9.85 32.44 7.61
CA GLY A 209 -9.04 31.26 7.87
C GLY A 209 -7.89 31.06 6.87
N TRP A 210 -7.28 29.88 6.94
CA TRP A 210 -6.19 29.49 6.05
C TRP A 210 -6.72 29.05 4.69
N ILE A 211 -6.14 29.59 3.66
CA ILE A 211 -6.49 29.40 2.27
C ILE A 211 -5.30 28.75 1.56
N PRO A 212 -5.38 27.50 1.12
CA PRO A 212 -4.27 26.83 0.44
C PRO A 212 -3.96 27.45 -0.93
N ASP A 213 -2.75 27.24 -1.43
CA ASP A 213 -2.29 27.76 -2.72
C ASP A 213 -1.78 26.60 -3.61
N PRO A 214 -2.35 26.38 -4.81
CA PRO A 214 -3.43 27.12 -5.44
C PRO A 214 -4.79 26.83 -4.82
N MET A 215 -5.65 27.85 -4.81
CA MET A 215 -7.01 27.66 -4.35
C MET A 215 -7.96 27.48 -5.53
N THR A 216 -8.74 26.43 -5.45
CA THR A 216 -9.88 26.19 -6.32
C THR A 216 -11.15 26.16 -5.44
N ASN A 217 -12.17 26.93 -5.83
CA ASN A 217 -13.48 26.99 -5.17
C ASN A 217 -13.49 27.62 -3.76
N HIS A 218 -13.32 28.91 -3.67
CA HIS A 218 -13.59 29.65 -2.45
C HIS A 218 -14.83 30.56 -2.59
N ARG A 219 -15.50 30.83 -1.47
CA ARG A 219 -16.68 31.73 -1.43
C ARG A 219 -16.37 33.19 -1.71
N LEU A 220 -15.11 33.62 -1.49
CA LEU A 220 -14.68 34.97 -1.80
C LEU A 220 -14.33 35.12 -3.27
N PRO A 221 -14.53 36.32 -3.85
CA PRO A 221 -14.12 36.60 -5.22
C PRO A 221 -12.62 36.38 -5.45
N SER A 222 -12.25 35.82 -6.61
CA SER A 222 -10.84 35.55 -6.93
C SER A 222 -9.97 36.81 -6.86
N VAL A 223 -10.48 37.93 -7.30
CA VAL A 223 -9.79 39.24 -7.25
C VAL A 223 -9.40 39.62 -5.81
N VAL A 224 -10.31 39.41 -4.84
CA VAL A 224 -10.04 39.66 -3.41
C VAL A 224 -8.98 38.74 -2.86
N LEU A 225 -9.03 37.46 -3.28
CA LEU A 225 -8.05 36.45 -2.88
C LEU A 225 -6.65 36.72 -3.41
N GLU A 226 -6.56 37.09 -4.69
CA GLU A 226 -5.31 37.43 -5.36
C GLU A 226 -4.68 38.70 -4.74
N ALA A 227 -5.49 39.72 -4.51
CA ALA A 227 -5.03 40.91 -3.79
C ALA A 227 -4.45 40.55 -2.42
N GLY A 228 -5.18 39.74 -1.62
CA GLY A 228 -4.72 39.32 -0.29
C GLY A 228 -3.44 38.50 -0.33
N ARG A 229 -3.21 37.67 -1.35
CA ARG A 229 -1.97 36.90 -1.53
C ARG A 229 -0.76 37.79 -1.77
N GLY A 230 -0.92 38.85 -2.55
CA GLY A 230 0.15 39.77 -2.90
C GLY A 230 0.64 40.66 -1.74
N LEU A 231 -0.11 40.72 -0.64
CA LEU A 231 0.23 41.55 0.51
C LEU A 231 1.34 40.97 1.37
N ASP A 232 2.02 41.84 2.11
CA ASP A 232 2.82 41.42 3.26
C ASP A 232 1.93 41.07 4.46
N VAL A 233 2.43 40.23 5.39
CA VAL A 233 1.67 39.89 6.60
C VAL A 233 1.47 41.12 7.45
N GLY A 234 0.22 41.45 7.77
CA GLY A 234 -0.20 42.64 8.51
C GLY A 234 -0.61 43.80 7.59
N ALA A 235 -0.36 43.73 6.29
CA ALA A 235 -0.76 44.77 5.35
C ALA A 235 -2.22 44.57 4.89
N THR A 236 -2.86 45.68 4.52
CA THR A 236 -4.21 45.78 3.94
C THR A 236 -4.14 46.19 2.46
N SER A 237 -5.11 45.73 1.69
CA SER A 237 -5.28 46.20 0.30
C SER A 237 -5.91 47.57 0.25
N ASP A 238 -5.80 48.22 -0.90
CA ASP A 238 -6.73 49.27 -1.30
C ASP A 238 -8.15 48.73 -1.38
N VAL A 239 -9.14 49.62 -1.53
CA VAL A 239 -10.54 49.24 -1.75
C VAL A 239 -10.69 48.57 -3.09
N ILE A 240 -11.25 47.34 -3.09
CA ILE A 240 -11.54 46.53 -4.28
C ILE A 240 -13.02 46.65 -4.54
N THR A 241 -13.40 47.35 -5.60
CA THR A 241 -14.80 47.56 -5.97
C THR A 241 -15.23 46.48 -6.97
N LEU A 242 -16.26 45.74 -6.61
CA LEU A 242 -16.88 44.70 -7.45
C LEU A 242 -18.38 44.99 -7.61
N GLU A 243 -19.05 44.28 -8.50
CA GLU A 243 -20.47 44.46 -8.81
C GLU A 243 -21.40 44.32 -7.57
N ASN A 244 -21.00 43.49 -6.60
CA ASN A 244 -21.77 43.20 -5.40
C ASN A 244 -21.37 44.01 -4.18
N GLY A 245 -20.38 44.90 -4.29
CA GLY A 245 -19.91 45.71 -3.20
C GLY A 245 -18.42 45.96 -3.16
N CYS A 246 -17.99 46.57 -2.09
CA CYS A 246 -16.60 46.99 -1.87
C CYS A 246 -15.93 46.11 -0.84
N TRP A 247 -14.69 45.73 -1.08
CA TRP A 247 -13.89 44.85 -0.27
C TRP A 247 -12.58 45.49 0.15
N ILE A 248 -12.13 45.18 1.34
CA ILE A 248 -10.73 45.35 1.79
C ILE A 248 -10.29 44.01 2.35
N VAL A 249 -9.09 43.61 2.02
CA VAL A 249 -8.49 42.36 2.51
C VAL A 249 -7.20 42.64 3.26
N MET A 250 -6.99 41.97 4.37
CA MET A 250 -5.74 41.99 5.14
C MET A 250 -5.14 40.57 5.15
N LYS A 251 -3.83 40.49 4.93
CA LYS A 251 -3.08 39.27 5.14
C LYS A 251 -2.69 39.10 6.59
N THR A 252 -3.28 38.13 7.27
CA THR A 252 -3.03 37.89 8.70
C THR A 252 -2.00 36.82 8.95
N GLY A 253 -1.65 36.01 7.91
CA GLY A 253 -0.61 34.98 8.03
C GLY A 253 -0.21 34.40 6.68
N SER A 254 0.96 33.79 6.66
CA SER A 254 1.49 33.08 5.50
C SER A 254 2.23 31.82 5.95
N ARG A 255 2.02 30.73 5.25
CA ARG A 255 2.76 29.47 5.40
C ARG A 255 3.36 29.10 4.07
N PRO A 256 4.67 28.87 3.98
CA PRO A 256 5.28 28.44 2.72
C PRO A 256 4.84 27.03 2.36
N SER A 257 4.89 26.71 1.07
CA SER A 257 4.83 25.33 0.62
C SER A 257 6.03 24.56 1.17
N THR A 258 5.79 23.34 1.61
CA THR A 258 6.84 22.46 2.14
C THR A 258 6.80 21.13 1.44
N VAL A 259 7.96 20.68 0.97
CA VAL A 259 8.13 19.37 0.36
C VAL A 259 8.75 18.44 1.40
N ARG A 260 8.15 17.29 1.61
CA ARG A 260 8.75 16.23 2.43
C ARG A 260 9.98 15.69 1.68
N PRO A 261 11.17 15.75 2.27
CA PRO A 261 12.38 15.30 1.58
C PRO A 261 12.35 13.78 1.35
N LEU A 262 13.05 13.33 0.29
CA LEU A 262 13.10 11.92 -0.11
C LEU A 262 13.48 11.01 1.07
N GLU A 263 14.46 11.41 1.87
CA GLU A 263 14.95 10.64 3.01
C GLU A 263 13.85 10.31 4.04
N SER A 264 12.83 11.18 4.14
CA SER A 264 11.71 10.98 5.06
C SER A 264 10.62 10.07 4.52
N VAL A 265 10.64 9.74 3.25
CA VAL A 265 9.64 8.95 2.53
C VAL A 265 10.23 7.77 1.75
N ASP A 266 11.56 7.57 1.82
CA ASP A 266 12.27 6.52 1.08
C ASP A 266 11.68 5.14 1.36
N ASP A 267 11.58 4.77 2.63
CA ASP A 267 11.02 3.47 3.04
C ASP A 267 9.57 3.28 2.55
N LEU A 268 8.77 4.34 2.58
CA LEU A 268 7.38 4.30 2.11
C LEU A 268 7.34 3.98 0.61
N ILE A 269 8.15 4.70 -0.18
CA ILE A 269 8.21 4.52 -1.64
C ILE A 269 8.79 3.16 -1.98
N ARG A 270 9.83 2.73 -1.31
CA ARG A 270 10.49 1.43 -1.50
C ARG A 270 9.53 0.28 -1.25
N ASN A 271 8.84 0.29 -0.12
CA ASN A 271 7.84 -0.73 0.22
C ASN A 271 6.68 -0.78 -0.79
N GLU A 272 6.22 0.36 -1.25
CA GLU A 272 5.17 0.45 -2.29
C GLU A 272 5.64 -0.13 -3.62
N LEU A 273 6.88 0.17 -4.04
CA LEU A 273 7.46 -0.37 -5.27
C LEU A 273 7.66 -1.88 -5.19
N ILE A 274 8.10 -2.41 -4.04
CA ILE A 274 8.21 -3.85 -3.78
C ILE A 274 6.83 -4.50 -3.86
N ALA A 275 5.84 -3.95 -3.17
CA ALA A 275 4.46 -4.47 -3.19
C ALA A 275 3.88 -4.48 -4.62
N ARG A 276 4.14 -3.44 -5.41
CA ARG A 276 3.73 -3.37 -6.82
C ARG A 276 4.40 -4.44 -7.67
N LYS A 277 5.71 -4.65 -7.52
CA LYS A 277 6.44 -5.73 -8.21
C LYS A 277 5.85 -7.09 -7.86
N GLN A 278 5.57 -7.34 -6.57
CA GLN A 278 4.97 -8.58 -6.09
C GLN A 278 3.57 -8.80 -6.67
N ALA A 279 2.73 -7.76 -6.72
CA ALA A 279 1.39 -7.83 -7.29
C ALA A 279 1.42 -8.16 -8.80
N VAL A 280 2.32 -7.53 -9.56
CA VAL A 280 2.52 -7.83 -10.99
C VAL A 280 2.94 -9.28 -11.18
N ARG A 281 3.87 -9.78 -10.37
CA ARG A 281 4.31 -11.18 -10.45
C ARG A 281 3.20 -12.17 -10.11
N GLN A 282 2.40 -11.89 -9.06
CA GLN A 282 1.26 -12.73 -8.72
C GLN A 282 0.23 -12.81 -9.87
N THR A 283 -0.02 -11.68 -10.52
CA THR A 283 -0.93 -11.63 -11.67
C THR A 283 -0.37 -12.44 -12.85
N ALA A 284 0.93 -12.34 -13.12
CA ALA A 284 1.60 -13.13 -14.17
C ALA A 284 1.52 -14.64 -13.87
N HIS A 285 1.82 -15.07 -12.64
CA HIS A 285 1.68 -16.49 -12.26
C HIS A 285 0.26 -17.02 -12.37
N LEU A 286 -0.75 -16.20 -12.03
CA LEU A 286 -2.14 -16.58 -12.23
C LEU A 286 -2.45 -16.74 -13.72
N ALA A 287 -1.99 -15.84 -14.57
CA ALA A 287 -2.15 -15.93 -16.01
C ALA A 287 -1.48 -17.18 -16.58
N ASP A 288 -0.25 -17.48 -16.14
CA ASP A 288 0.48 -18.71 -16.52
C ASP A 288 -0.31 -19.96 -16.10
N ALA A 289 -0.79 -20.02 -14.86
CA ALA A 289 -1.59 -21.14 -14.36
C ALA A 289 -2.88 -21.32 -15.16
N LEU A 290 -3.58 -20.23 -15.47
CA LEU A 290 -4.82 -20.27 -16.28
C LEU A 290 -4.54 -20.71 -17.72
N SER A 291 -3.39 -20.38 -18.28
CA SER A 291 -3.00 -20.78 -19.64
C SER A 291 -2.55 -22.25 -19.72
N ALA A 292 -2.02 -22.78 -18.62
CA ALA A 292 -1.52 -24.15 -18.53
C ALA A 292 -2.62 -25.21 -18.40
N VAL A 293 -3.87 -24.80 -18.11
CA VAL A 293 -4.99 -25.71 -17.91
C VAL A 293 -6.12 -25.45 -18.89
N THR A 294 -6.81 -26.52 -19.32
CA THR A 294 -8.00 -26.41 -20.16
C THR A 294 -9.19 -26.00 -19.29
N ILE A 295 -9.79 -24.84 -19.56
CA ILE A 295 -10.95 -24.34 -18.84
C ILE A 295 -12.18 -24.45 -19.71
N GLN A 296 -13.15 -25.29 -19.32
CA GLN A 296 -14.46 -25.35 -19.94
C GLN A 296 -15.49 -24.72 -19.00
N ARG A 297 -16.13 -23.65 -19.44
CA ARG A 297 -17.21 -22.98 -18.68
C ARG A 297 -18.54 -23.61 -19.12
N ILE A 298 -19.21 -24.26 -18.18
CA ILE A 298 -20.57 -24.76 -18.36
C ILE A 298 -21.49 -23.75 -17.69
N LEU A 299 -22.14 -22.91 -18.48
CA LEU A 299 -23.17 -22.01 -17.97
C LEU A 299 -24.43 -22.89 -17.77
N ALA A 300 -24.99 -22.91 -16.57
CA ALA A 300 -26.34 -23.41 -16.37
C ALA A 300 -27.28 -22.48 -17.12
N ASP A 301 -28.07 -22.98 -18.04
CA ASP A 301 -29.16 -22.22 -18.63
C ASP A 301 -30.05 -21.76 -17.51
N SER A 302 -30.16 -20.45 -17.32
CA SER A 302 -31.15 -19.84 -16.45
C SER A 302 -32.49 -20.08 -17.14
N ASP A 303 -33.19 -21.17 -16.79
CA ASP A 303 -34.59 -21.28 -17.08
C ASP A 303 -35.34 -20.15 -16.39
N ASP A 304 -35.59 -19.09 -17.15
CA ASP A 304 -36.61 -18.12 -16.87
C ASP A 304 -37.97 -18.83 -16.95
N SER A 305 -38.59 -19.04 -15.79
CA SER A 305 -40.01 -19.39 -15.67
C SER A 305 -40.68 -18.45 -14.71
#